data_4d1e47c468471ddb84894d837530764c
#
_entry.id   4d1e47c468471ddb84894d837530764c
#
_cell.length_a   1.000
_cell.length_b   1.000
_cell.length_c   1.000
_cell.angle_alpha   90.00
_cell.angle_beta   90.00
_cell.angle_gamma   90.00
#
_symmetry.space_group_name_H-M   'P 1'
#
loop_
_entity.id
_entity.type
_entity.pdbx_description
1 polymer ?
#
loop_
_entity_poly.entity_id
_entity_poly.type
_entity_poly.pdbx_seq_one_letter_code
_entity_poly.pdbx_strand_id
1 'polypeptide(L)'
;MRTMILQVSVPRILLTRLLGRISPAAYFAPTSPLRLLDLPDPPLPAPDWVRVRNRLCGICGSDLHQLFVDASLDVAPVALPSHQRIYLGHEMVGRVVEAGAGVRDFKIGDRVVRWGRADDCVARGRAELCPACARGHRVLCEHASDPREHHPTGGGFGDSFITPANTLLPVPDDLSDEQAILVEPAAVAIHAAYRRLAKAGERVLVLGCGAIGFLLIQSIHALQPACEITAVAQFPWQADLALEYGAQHVFLASDDGFAETARLTGAKLYEGRAGNRMLLGGFDLIFDVVGIESTLNDALRWTRAGGAVVLVGVNLHPMRLDVTPVWYQEVDLIGAVGHDVVTWEGETLSTFELAMRWMQAGKLNCGKLLTHRFPLEDYREAFLTAIDKRDSRSIKVAFNLLER
;
A
#
# COMPACT_ATOMS: atom_id res chain seq x y z
N MET A 1 11.34 -24.48 -3.81
CA MET A 1 10.85 -23.14 -4.16
C MET A 1 11.80 -22.08 -3.66
N ARG A 2 12.18 -21.13 -4.52
CA ARG A 2 12.90 -19.94 -4.08
C ARG A 2 11.92 -18.99 -3.40
N THR A 3 12.35 -18.35 -2.35
CA THR A 3 11.50 -17.37 -1.65
C THR A 3 12.34 -16.36 -0.90
N MET A 4 11.90 -15.12 -0.92
CA MET A 4 12.53 -14.03 -0.18
C MET A 4 11.90 -13.89 1.19
N ILE A 5 12.73 -13.83 2.21
CA ILE A 5 12.31 -13.66 3.59
C ILE A 5 13.06 -12.53 4.27
N LEU A 6 12.41 -11.95 5.26
CA LEU A 6 13.06 -11.18 6.31
C LEU A 6 13.19 -12.07 7.54
N GLN A 7 14.43 -12.40 7.91
CA GLN A 7 14.71 -13.14 9.13
C GLN A 7 14.81 -12.16 10.30
N VAL A 8 13.81 -12.17 11.17
CA VAL A 8 13.77 -11.25 12.32
C VAL A 8 14.85 -11.64 13.34
N SER A 9 15.89 -10.82 13.38
CA SER A 9 17.02 -10.98 14.30
C SER A 9 17.51 -9.60 14.72
N VAL A 10 17.29 -9.24 15.98
CA VAL A 10 17.66 -7.91 16.49
C VAL A 10 19.13 -7.58 16.25
N PRO A 11 20.12 -8.48 16.52
CA PRO A 11 21.52 -8.19 16.23
C PRO A 11 21.80 -7.89 14.75
N ARG A 12 21.19 -8.67 13.81
CA ARG A 12 21.33 -8.43 12.36
C ARG A 12 20.71 -7.11 11.94
N ILE A 13 19.53 -6.80 12.47
CA ILE A 13 18.82 -5.55 12.22
C ILE A 13 19.69 -4.37 12.63
N LEU A 14 20.21 -4.35 13.85
CA LEU A 14 21.05 -3.27 14.37
C LEU A 14 22.35 -3.12 13.56
N LEU A 15 23.01 -4.25 13.25
CA LEU A 15 24.23 -4.24 12.44
C LEU A 15 23.95 -3.70 11.03
N THR A 16 22.87 -4.16 10.38
CA THR A 16 22.51 -3.71 9.04
C THR A 16 22.17 -2.22 9.02
N ARG A 17 21.44 -1.70 10.03
CA ARG A 17 21.17 -0.26 10.17
C ARG A 17 22.44 0.56 10.34
N LEU A 18 23.40 0.09 11.15
CA LEU A 18 24.67 0.76 11.36
C LEU A 18 25.50 0.80 10.05
N LEU A 19 25.67 -0.34 9.40
CA LEU A 19 26.44 -0.44 8.17
C LEU A 19 25.74 0.22 6.98
N GLY A 20 24.42 0.20 6.92
CA GLY A 20 23.60 0.85 5.89
C GLY A 20 23.75 2.36 5.83
N ARG A 21 24.10 3.01 6.96
CA ARG A 21 24.45 4.43 6.99
C ARG A 21 25.76 4.74 6.25
N ILE A 22 26.64 3.75 6.10
CA ILE A 22 27.93 3.88 5.43
C ILE A 22 27.79 3.48 3.95
N SER A 23 27.08 2.38 3.69
CA SER A 23 26.89 1.84 2.34
C SER A 23 25.55 1.11 2.18
N PRO A 24 24.73 1.49 1.18
CA PRO A 24 23.49 0.77 0.86
C PRO A 24 23.69 -0.74 0.56
N ALA A 25 24.89 -1.15 0.13
CA ALA A 25 25.22 -2.56 -0.09
C ALA A 25 25.05 -3.43 1.15
N ALA A 26 25.10 -2.84 2.36
CA ALA A 26 24.91 -3.54 3.61
C ALA A 26 23.52 -4.19 3.76
N TYR A 27 22.49 -3.59 3.14
CA TYR A 27 21.13 -4.14 3.14
C TYR A 27 21.01 -5.45 2.36
N PHE A 28 21.97 -5.73 1.47
CA PHE A 28 22.04 -6.93 0.64
C PHE A 28 23.18 -7.88 1.03
N ALA A 29 23.92 -7.53 2.08
CA ALA A 29 25.03 -8.34 2.55
C ALA A 29 24.54 -9.63 3.24
N PRO A 30 25.39 -10.68 3.34
CA PRO A 30 25.05 -11.90 4.09
C PRO A 30 24.68 -11.67 5.56
N THR A 31 25.06 -10.55 6.14
CA THR A 31 24.72 -10.13 7.50
C THR A 31 23.32 -9.50 7.60
N SER A 32 22.74 -9.07 6.48
CA SER A 32 21.39 -8.49 6.43
C SER A 32 20.33 -9.48 6.90
N PRO A 33 19.22 -9.01 7.49
CA PRO A 33 18.06 -9.85 7.74
C PRO A 33 17.36 -10.36 6.46
N LEU A 34 17.54 -9.68 5.32
CA LEU A 34 16.99 -10.11 4.03
C LEU A 34 17.71 -11.36 3.53
N ARG A 35 16.96 -12.36 3.09
CA ARG A 35 17.46 -13.62 2.54
C ARG A 35 16.63 -14.05 1.34
N LEU A 36 17.29 -14.41 0.26
CA LEU A 36 16.72 -15.24 -0.79
C LEU A 36 17.15 -16.69 -0.50
N LEU A 37 16.19 -17.56 -0.25
CA LEU A 37 16.41 -18.96 0.13
C LEU A 37 15.82 -19.88 -0.92
N ASP A 38 16.44 -21.04 -1.08
CA ASP A 38 15.86 -22.19 -1.76
C ASP A 38 15.38 -23.19 -0.69
N LEU A 39 14.06 -23.34 -0.60
CA LEU A 39 13.41 -24.19 0.37
C LEU A 39 12.70 -25.35 -0.33
N PRO A 40 12.58 -26.53 0.29
CA PRO A 40 11.69 -27.55 -0.22
C PRO A 40 10.26 -27.02 -0.29
N ASP A 41 9.48 -27.50 -1.26
CA ASP A 41 8.06 -27.17 -1.35
C ASP A 41 7.32 -27.74 -0.14
N PRO A 42 6.69 -26.91 0.72
CA PRO A 42 5.96 -27.41 1.87
C PRO A 42 4.69 -28.16 1.40
N PRO A 43 4.27 -29.27 2.05
CA PRO A 43 2.97 -29.84 1.77
C PRO A 43 1.84 -28.89 2.15
N LEU A 44 0.64 -29.09 1.57
CA LEU A 44 -0.55 -28.37 2.04
C LEU A 44 -0.89 -28.84 3.46
N PRO A 45 -1.02 -27.92 4.43
CA PRO A 45 -1.19 -28.30 5.83
C PRO A 45 -2.62 -28.69 6.19
N ALA A 46 -3.61 -28.28 5.36
CA ALA A 46 -5.02 -28.57 5.61
C ALA A 46 -5.80 -28.71 4.28
N PRO A 47 -7.00 -29.36 4.31
CA PRO A 47 -7.77 -29.64 3.10
C PRO A 47 -8.30 -28.39 2.37
N ASP A 48 -8.43 -27.25 3.04
CA ASP A 48 -8.91 -25.96 2.52
C ASP A 48 -7.79 -25.05 2.01
N TRP A 49 -6.56 -25.55 1.94
CA TRP A 49 -5.39 -24.78 1.47
C TRP A 49 -5.12 -25.05 -0.01
N VAL A 50 -4.43 -24.07 -0.60
CA VAL A 50 -3.95 -24.12 -1.99
C VAL A 50 -2.49 -23.74 -2.08
N ARG A 51 -1.81 -24.22 -3.12
CA ARG A 51 -0.52 -23.71 -3.59
C ARG A 51 -0.75 -22.84 -4.80
N VAL A 52 -0.21 -21.64 -4.74
CA VAL A 52 -0.20 -20.68 -5.84
C VAL A 52 1.22 -20.55 -6.37
N ARG A 53 1.41 -20.71 -7.68
CA ARG A 53 2.64 -20.36 -8.38
C ARG A 53 2.55 -18.90 -8.81
N ASN A 54 3.49 -18.08 -8.34
CA ASN A 54 3.54 -16.67 -8.68
C ASN A 54 3.88 -16.45 -10.16
N ARG A 55 3.38 -15.35 -10.72
CA ARG A 55 3.65 -14.90 -12.08
C ARG A 55 4.31 -13.53 -12.08
N LEU A 56 3.70 -12.56 -11.43
CA LEU A 56 4.25 -11.22 -11.18
C LEU A 56 3.99 -10.84 -9.72
N CYS A 57 4.90 -10.07 -9.13
CA CYS A 57 4.68 -9.45 -7.83
C CYS A 57 5.28 -8.05 -7.77
N GLY A 58 4.46 -7.05 -7.44
CA GLY A 58 4.86 -5.66 -7.25
C GLY A 58 5.64 -5.45 -5.95
N ILE A 59 6.55 -4.49 -5.97
CA ILE A 59 7.26 -3.99 -4.79
C ILE A 59 6.48 -2.83 -4.19
N CYS A 60 6.04 -3.00 -2.94
CA CYS A 60 5.36 -1.98 -2.16
C CYS A 60 6.35 -1.12 -1.35
N GLY A 61 5.95 0.09 -0.98
CA GLY A 61 6.68 0.90 0.00
C GLY A 61 6.89 0.21 1.34
N SER A 62 5.93 -0.59 1.78
CA SER A 62 6.03 -1.37 3.02
C SER A 62 7.10 -2.47 2.95
N ASP A 63 7.35 -3.07 1.77
CA ASP A 63 8.46 -4.01 1.58
C ASP A 63 9.80 -3.29 1.67
N LEU A 64 9.89 -2.05 1.17
CA LEU A 64 11.10 -1.23 1.27
C LEU A 64 11.40 -0.85 2.72
N HIS A 65 10.40 -0.45 3.52
CA HIS A 65 10.58 -0.21 4.96
C HIS A 65 11.12 -1.45 5.68
N GLN A 66 10.63 -2.63 5.34
CA GLN A 66 11.13 -3.88 5.92
C GLN A 66 12.56 -4.20 5.46
N LEU A 67 12.86 -4.06 4.17
CA LEU A 67 14.17 -4.31 3.59
C LEU A 67 15.25 -3.39 4.20
N PHE A 68 14.98 -2.08 4.22
CA PHE A 68 15.91 -1.09 4.75
C PHE A 68 15.88 -1.00 6.29
N VAL A 69 15.09 -1.87 6.92
CA VAL A 69 14.94 -1.91 8.38
C VAL A 69 14.56 -0.53 8.94
N ASP A 70 13.76 0.17 8.16
CA ASP A 70 13.31 1.55 8.44
C ASP A 70 12.01 1.50 9.28
N ALA A 71 12.18 1.14 10.56
CA ALA A 71 11.11 1.13 11.53
C ALA A 71 11.66 1.29 12.95
N SER A 72 10.96 2.02 13.81
CA SER A 72 11.25 2.02 15.24
C SER A 72 10.88 0.68 15.85
N LEU A 73 11.74 0.14 16.73
CA LEU A 73 11.46 -1.09 17.46
C LEU A 73 10.26 -0.94 18.42
N ASP A 74 9.95 0.30 18.81
CA ASP A 74 8.84 0.59 19.73
C ASP A 74 7.47 0.45 19.07
N VAL A 75 7.38 0.58 17.73
CA VAL A 75 6.11 0.57 16.99
C VAL A 75 6.03 -0.50 15.92
N ALA A 76 7.16 -1.12 15.54
CA ALA A 76 7.17 -2.09 14.45
C ALA A 76 6.54 -3.43 14.87
N PRO A 77 5.46 -3.89 14.24
CA PRO A 77 4.86 -5.21 14.54
C PRO A 77 5.87 -6.35 14.38
N VAL A 78 6.87 -6.20 13.52
CA VAL A 78 7.97 -7.15 13.31
C VAL A 78 8.83 -7.35 14.57
N ALA A 79 8.82 -6.42 15.51
CA ALA A 79 9.51 -6.54 16.79
C ALA A 79 8.79 -7.46 17.79
N LEU A 80 7.56 -7.90 17.49
CA LEU A 80 6.83 -8.83 18.34
C LEU A 80 7.48 -10.23 18.32
N PRO A 81 7.56 -10.92 19.47
CA PRO A 81 8.25 -12.21 19.58
C PRO A 81 7.73 -13.32 18.66
N SER A 82 6.47 -13.23 18.23
CA SER A 82 5.82 -14.21 17.35
C SER A 82 6.31 -14.19 15.89
N HIS A 83 7.08 -13.18 15.50
CA HIS A 83 7.49 -12.98 14.11
C HIS A 83 8.98 -13.29 13.92
N GLN A 84 9.33 -14.57 13.77
CA GLN A 84 10.73 -14.98 13.49
C GLN A 84 11.10 -14.89 12.00
N ARG A 85 10.10 -15.07 11.10
CA ARG A 85 10.29 -15.08 9.66
C ARG A 85 9.09 -14.44 8.97
N ILE A 86 9.37 -13.49 8.08
CA ILE A 86 8.36 -12.82 7.26
C ILE A 86 8.65 -13.14 5.81
N TYR A 87 7.66 -13.67 5.08
CA TYR A 87 7.71 -13.84 3.64
C TYR A 87 7.26 -12.55 2.96
N LEU A 88 8.08 -12.04 2.05
CA LEU A 88 7.87 -10.75 1.40
C LEU A 88 7.03 -10.86 0.13
N GLY A 89 6.43 -9.71 -0.28
CA GLY A 89 5.60 -9.59 -1.47
C GLY A 89 4.14 -9.92 -1.20
N HIS A 90 3.27 -8.95 -1.43
CA HIS A 90 1.83 -9.06 -1.23
C HIS A 90 1.00 -8.52 -2.41
N GLU A 91 1.59 -7.75 -3.31
CA GLU A 91 0.98 -7.27 -4.55
C GLU A 91 1.22 -8.30 -5.66
N MET A 92 0.52 -9.44 -5.66
CA MET A 92 0.87 -10.56 -6.51
C MET A 92 -0.30 -11.06 -7.35
N VAL A 93 0.03 -11.59 -8.52
CA VAL A 93 -0.84 -12.47 -9.31
C VAL A 93 -0.15 -13.81 -9.52
N GLY A 94 -0.92 -14.89 -9.42
CA GLY A 94 -0.40 -16.24 -9.62
C GLY A 94 -1.45 -17.20 -10.18
N ARG A 95 -1.09 -18.48 -10.30
CA ARG A 95 -1.99 -19.56 -10.67
C ARG A 95 -2.04 -20.62 -9.58
N VAL A 96 -3.24 -21.12 -9.31
CA VAL A 96 -3.43 -22.29 -8.46
C VAL A 96 -2.81 -23.50 -9.16
N VAL A 97 -1.85 -24.16 -8.50
CA VAL A 97 -1.17 -25.36 -9.04
C VAL A 97 -1.41 -26.60 -8.20
N GLU A 98 -1.93 -26.46 -6.98
CA GLU A 98 -2.33 -27.54 -6.10
C GLU A 98 -3.49 -27.06 -5.23
N ALA A 99 -4.51 -27.90 -5.04
CA ALA A 99 -5.65 -27.60 -4.20
C ALA A 99 -5.94 -28.78 -3.26
N GLY A 100 -6.15 -28.48 -1.99
CA GLY A 100 -6.56 -29.47 -1.00
C GLY A 100 -7.96 -30.00 -1.27
N ALA A 101 -8.27 -31.19 -0.76
CA ALA A 101 -9.53 -31.90 -1.04
C ALA A 101 -10.80 -31.14 -0.58
N GLY A 102 -10.66 -30.15 0.32
CA GLY A 102 -11.75 -29.29 0.81
C GLY A 102 -12.02 -28.06 -0.05
N VAL A 103 -11.12 -27.68 -0.96
CA VAL A 103 -11.27 -26.50 -1.82
C VAL A 103 -12.38 -26.74 -2.85
N ARG A 104 -13.31 -25.77 -2.96
CA ARG A 104 -14.45 -25.83 -3.91
C ARG A 104 -14.47 -24.65 -4.88
N ASP A 105 -13.92 -23.51 -4.47
CA ASP A 105 -14.04 -22.24 -5.20
C ASP A 105 -12.95 -22.07 -6.27
N PHE A 106 -11.90 -22.91 -6.24
CA PHE A 106 -10.77 -22.84 -7.17
C PHE A 106 -10.43 -24.22 -7.75
N LYS A 107 -9.99 -24.19 -9.01
CA LYS A 107 -9.40 -25.35 -9.72
C LYS A 107 -7.96 -25.04 -10.12
N ILE A 108 -7.20 -26.09 -10.41
CA ILE A 108 -5.85 -25.97 -10.94
C ILE A 108 -5.89 -25.17 -12.26
N GLY A 109 -5.01 -24.17 -12.36
CA GLY A 109 -4.92 -23.24 -13.49
C GLY A 109 -5.61 -21.90 -13.27
N ASP A 110 -6.51 -21.77 -12.30
CA ASP A 110 -7.18 -20.50 -12.02
C ASP A 110 -6.19 -19.40 -11.67
N ARG A 111 -6.38 -18.21 -12.24
CA ARG A 111 -5.60 -17.02 -11.92
C ARG A 111 -6.17 -16.36 -10.69
N VAL A 112 -5.28 -15.99 -9.76
CA VAL A 112 -5.70 -15.45 -8.46
C VAL A 112 -4.81 -14.28 -8.02
N VAL A 113 -5.41 -13.38 -7.24
CA VAL A 113 -4.73 -12.39 -6.41
C VAL A 113 -4.99 -12.71 -4.94
N ARG A 114 -4.09 -12.30 -4.07
CA ARG A 114 -4.25 -12.49 -2.63
C ARG A 114 -4.86 -11.23 -2.01
N TRP A 115 -6.03 -11.36 -1.38
CA TRP A 115 -6.75 -10.24 -0.77
C TRP A 115 -6.84 -10.31 0.75
N GLY A 116 -6.76 -11.48 1.33
CA GLY A 116 -6.86 -11.69 2.77
C GLY A 116 -5.52 -11.95 3.43
N ARG A 117 -5.47 -11.67 4.72
CA ARG A 117 -4.38 -12.12 5.59
C ARG A 117 -4.63 -13.59 5.93
N ALA A 118 -3.60 -14.41 5.91
CA ALA A 118 -3.72 -15.81 6.35
C ALA A 118 -3.80 -15.97 7.89
N ASP A 119 -3.83 -14.88 8.62
CA ASP A 119 -3.84 -14.83 10.09
C ASP A 119 -5.06 -14.12 10.68
N ASP A 120 -6.00 -13.72 9.87
CA ASP A 120 -7.27 -13.19 10.36
C ASP A 120 -8.27 -14.30 10.78
N CYS A 121 -9.33 -13.92 11.48
CA CYS A 121 -10.33 -14.86 11.97
C CYS A 121 -11.00 -15.67 10.85
N VAL A 122 -11.25 -15.04 9.69
CA VAL A 122 -11.92 -15.69 8.55
C VAL A 122 -11.00 -16.71 7.90
N ALA A 123 -9.74 -16.35 7.67
CA ALA A 123 -8.75 -17.27 7.11
C ALA A 123 -8.51 -18.50 7.98
N ARG A 124 -8.64 -18.32 9.30
CA ARG A 124 -8.48 -19.42 10.28
C ARG A 124 -9.76 -20.25 10.51
N GLY A 125 -10.86 -19.92 9.85
CA GLY A 125 -12.13 -20.60 10.07
C GLY A 125 -12.64 -20.52 11.51
N ARG A 126 -12.38 -19.40 12.24
CA ARG A 126 -12.84 -19.24 13.62
C ARG A 126 -14.36 -19.18 13.66
N ALA A 127 -14.98 -19.91 14.59
CA ALA A 127 -16.42 -19.89 14.80
C ALA A 127 -16.92 -18.50 15.27
N GLU A 128 -16.10 -17.81 16.09
CA GLU A 128 -16.37 -16.46 16.54
C GLU A 128 -15.38 -15.48 15.91
N LEU A 129 -15.90 -14.49 15.20
CA LEU A 129 -15.12 -13.43 14.59
C LEU A 129 -14.92 -12.29 15.61
N CYS A 130 -13.72 -11.69 15.62
CA CYS A 130 -13.52 -10.45 16.36
C CYS A 130 -14.37 -9.30 15.76
N PRO A 131 -14.60 -8.20 16.50
CA PRO A 131 -15.41 -7.08 16.04
C PRO A 131 -14.96 -6.49 14.69
N ALA A 132 -13.66 -6.47 14.41
CA ALA A 132 -13.13 -6.02 13.12
C ALA A 132 -13.51 -6.98 11.98
N CYS A 133 -13.23 -8.28 12.12
CA CYS A 133 -13.54 -9.28 11.11
C CYS A 133 -15.05 -9.44 10.88
N ALA A 134 -15.88 -9.30 11.92
CA ALA A 134 -17.33 -9.34 11.81
C ALA A 134 -17.91 -8.20 10.95
N ARG A 135 -17.20 -7.08 10.85
CA ARG A 135 -17.55 -5.96 9.98
C ARG A 135 -16.86 -6.00 8.61
N GLY A 136 -16.10 -7.06 8.31
CA GLY A 136 -15.35 -7.20 7.06
C GLY A 136 -13.92 -6.60 7.09
N HIS A 137 -13.54 -5.89 8.16
CA HIS A 137 -12.23 -5.24 8.31
C HIS A 137 -11.12 -6.24 8.67
N ARG A 138 -10.83 -7.18 7.77
CA ARG A 138 -9.90 -8.29 8.01
C ARG A 138 -8.48 -7.84 8.31
N VAL A 139 -8.06 -6.72 7.72
CA VAL A 139 -6.72 -6.13 7.94
C VAL A 139 -6.54 -5.68 9.40
N LEU A 140 -7.62 -5.29 10.07
CA LEU A 140 -7.66 -4.86 11.47
C LEU A 140 -7.97 -6.00 12.45
N CYS A 141 -7.77 -7.25 12.06
CA CYS A 141 -8.07 -8.40 12.90
C CYS A 141 -7.35 -8.33 14.26
N GLU A 142 -8.13 -8.38 15.35
CA GLU A 142 -7.61 -8.31 16.72
C GLU A 142 -6.85 -9.59 17.13
N HIS A 143 -7.00 -10.68 16.37
CA HIS A 143 -6.38 -11.98 16.59
C HIS A 143 -5.21 -12.28 15.63
N ALA A 144 -4.74 -11.29 14.86
CA ALA A 144 -3.72 -11.51 13.82
C ALA A 144 -2.38 -12.04 14.37
N SER A 145 -2.08 -11.75 15.64
CA SER A 145 -0.85 -12.20 16.31
C SER A 145 -1.01 -13.44 17.19
N ASP A 146 -2.21 -14.03 17.26
CA ASP A 146 -2.42 -15.26 18.02
C ASP A 146 -1.61 -16.44 17.44
N PRO A 147 -1.20 -17.42 18.28
CA PRO A 147 -0.57 -18.65 17.80
C PRO A 147 -1.40 -19.35 16.72
N ARG A 148 -0.75 -19.99 15.76
CA ARG A 148 -1.37 -20.68 14.62
C ARG A 148 -1.00 -22.14 14.63
N GLU A 149 -1.94 -23.00 14.25
CA GLU A 149 -1.71 -24.40 13.97
C GLU A 149 -0.94 -24.56 12.64
N HIS A 150 -1.36 -23.81 11.62
CA HIS A 150 -0.77 -23.86 10.29
C HIS A 150 -0.21 -22.49 9.87
N HIS A 151 0.95 -22.49 9.26
CA HIS A 151 1.63 -21.27 8.82
C HIS A 151 1.68 -21.21 7.29
N PRO A 152 1.26 -20.09 6.68
CA PRO A 152 1.54 -19.84 5.30
C PRO A 152 3.05 -19.83 5.07
N THR A 153 3.49 -20.45 4.00
CA THR A 153 4.90 -20.53 3.62
C THR A 153 5.07 -20.00 2.21
N GLY A 154 6.06 -19.15 2.01
CA GLY A 154 6.26 -18.40 0.78
C GLY A 154 5.48 -17.08 0.78
N GLY A 155 5.83 -16.22 -0.16
CA GLY A 155 5.21 -14.91 -0.43
C GLY A 155 5.26 -14.58 -1.92
N GLY A 156 4.84 -13.38 -2.28
CA GLY A 156 4.87 -12.93 -3.67
C GLY A 156 6.28 -12.82 -4.23
N PHE A 157 7.30 -12.57 -3.39
CA PHE A 157 8.70 -12.57 -3.80
C PHE A 157 9.29 -13.97 -3.73
N GLY A 158 8.74 -14.90 -4.49
CA GLY A 158 9.17 -16.28 -4.57
C GLY A 158 8.44 -17.04 -5.68
N ASP A 159 8.87 -18.28 -5.94
CA ASP A 159 8.29 -19.11 -7.00
C ASP A 159 6.83 -19.46 -6.70
N SER A 160 6.52 -19.73 -5.42
CA SER A 160 5.17 -20.12 -4.98
C SER A 160 4.95 -19.82 -3.51
N PHE A 161 3.70 -19.91 -3.08
CA PHE A 161 3.30 -19.89 -1.67
C PHE A 161 2.09 -20.79 -1.43
N ILE A 162 1.88 -21.16 -0.16
CA ILE A 162 0.68 -21.88 0.29
C ILE A 162 -0.14 -20.97 1.22
N THR A 163 -1.48 -21.04 1.08
CA THR A 163 -2.41 -20.19 1.84
C THR A 163 -3.79 -20.86 1.92
N PRO A 164 -4.63 -20.50 2.91
CA PRO A 164 -6.05 -20.85 2.86
C PRO A 164 -6.72 -20.29 1.60
N ALA A 165 -7.57 -21.07 0.95
CA ALA A 165 -8.23 -20.70 -0.30
C ALA A 165 -9.09 -19.42 -0.15
N ASN A 166 -9.72 -19.21 1.01
CA ASN A 166 -10.55 -18.04 1.31
C ASN A 166 -9.76 -16.72 1.49
N THR A 167 -8.45 -16.74 1.26
CA THR A 167 -7.60 -15.53 1.18
C THR A 167 -7.32 -15.10 -0.26
N LEU A 168 -7.91 -15.77 -1.23
CA LEU A 168 -7.70 -15.52 -2.65
C LEU A 168 -8.99 -15.01 -3.31
N LEU A 169 -8.81 -14.24 -4.39
CA LEU A 169 -9.88 -13.86 -5.31
C LEU A 169 -9.49 -14.26 -6.73
N PRO A 170 -10.46 -14.74 -7.54
CA PRO A 170 -10.20 -15.03 -8.94
C PRO A 170 -9.96 -13.74 -9.73
N VAL A 171 -9.02 -13.80 -10.66
CA VAL A 171 -8.76 -12.70 -11.61
C VAL A 171 -9.55 -12.95 -12.88
N PRO A 172 -10.40 -12.01 -13.34
CA PRO A 172 -11.09 -12.10 -14.61
C PRO A 172 -10.13 -12.32 -15.78
N ASP A 173 -10.56 -13.10 -16.78
CA ASP A 173 -9.71 -13.51 -17.91
C ASP A 173 -9.28 -12.33 -18.80
N ASP A 174 -10.08 -11.27 -18.85
CA ASP A 174 -9.85 -10.04 -19.61
C ASP A 174 -8.89 -9.04 -18.93
N LEU A 175 -8.52 -9.27 -17.67
CA LEU A 175 -7.46 -8.51 -17.01
C LEU A 175 -6.10 -9.18 -17.26
N SER A 176 -5.11 -8.41 -17.69
CA SER A 176 -3.73 -8.89 -17.82
C SER A 176 -3.06 -9.11 -16.45
N ASP A 177 -1.95 -9.83 -16.40
CA ASP A 177 -1.18 -9.98 -15.16
C ASP A 177 -0.60 -8.65 -14.67
N GLU A 178 -0.27 -7.73 -15.59
CA GLU A 178 0.20 -6.39 -15.28
C GLU A 178 -0.88 -5.52 -14.60
N GLN A 179 -2.14 -5.72 -14.97
CA GLN A 179 -3.27 -5.08 -14.29
C GLN A 179 -3.53 -5.78 -12.95
N ALA A 180 -3.46 -7.10 -12.92
CA ALA A 180 -3.77 -7.90 -11.74
C ALA A 180 -2.83 -7.61 -10.55
N ILE A 181 -1.53 -7.34 -10.76
CA ILE A 181 -0.63 -6.93 -9.66
C ILE A 181 -0.94 -5.55 -9.10
N LEU A 182 -1.70 -4.74 -9.83
CA LEU A 182 -2.13 -3.41 -9.39
C LEU A 182 -3.48 -3.44 -8.67
N VAL A 183 -4.13 -4.60 -8.56
CA VAL A 183 -5.41 -4.75 -7.85
C VAL A 183 -5.24 -4.45 -6.36
N GLU A 184 -4.18 -4.95 -5.72
CA GLU A 184 -3.92 -4.68 -4.31
C GLU A 184 -3.70 -3.19 -4.05
N PRO A 185 -2.75 -2.49 -4.69
CA PRO A 185 -2.58 -1.05 -4.47
C PRO A 185 -3.81 -0.22 -4.88
N ALA A 186 -4.58 -0.65 -5.88
CA ALA A 186 -5.85 -0.01 -6.22
C ALA A 186 -6.89 -0.20 -5.10
N ALA A 187 -6.96 -1.39 -4.51
CA ALA A 187 -7.84 -1.65 -3.38
C ALA A 187 -7.50 -0.77 -2.15
N VAL A 188 -6.21 -0.53 -1.91
CA VAL A 188 -5.74 0.41 -0.87
C VAL A 188 -6.18 1.85 -1.18
N ALA A 189 -6.02 2.29 -2.42
CA ALA A 189 -6.43 3.64 -2.84
C ALA A 189 -7.96 3.84 -2.75
N ILE A 190 -8.73 2.86 -3.18
CA ILE A 190 -10.19 2.85 -3.06
C ILE A 190 -10.60 2.90 -1.58
N HIS A 191 -10.01 2.05 -0.73
CA HIS A 191 -10.29 2.06 0.71
C HIS A 191 -9.98 3.43 1.32
N ALA A 192 -8.84 4.03 0.99
CA ALA A 192 -8.49 5.37 1.47
C ALA A 192 -9.54 6.42 1.09
N ALA A 193 -10.03 6.40 -0.17
CA ALA A 193 -11.10 7.30 -0.61
C ALA A 193 -12.41 7.08 0.15
N TYR A 194 -12.74 5.84 0.51
CA TYR A 194 -13.91 5.50 1.32
C TYR A 194 -13.79 5.89 2.80
N ARG A 195 -12.58 6.10 3.32
CA ARG A 195 -12.41 6.56 4.70
C ARG A 195 -13.05 7.94 4.92
N ARG A 196 -13.00 8.77 3.90
CA ARG A 196 -13.74 10.03 3.84
C ARG A 196 -14.03 10.33 2.37
N LEU A 197 -15.26 10.07 1.93
CA LEU A 197 -15.70 10.35 0.57
C LEU A 197 -15.66 11.86 0.29
N ALA A 198 -15.07 12.25 -0.83
CA ALA A 198 -15.15 13.61 -1.33
C ALA A 198 -16.61 13.97 -1.66
N LYS A 199 -16.99 15.22 -1.48
CA LYS A 199 -18.31 15.74 -1.82
C LYS A 199 -18.22 16.60 -3.09
N ALA A 200 -19.35 16.77 -3.77
CA ALA A 200 -19.44 17.68 -4.92
C ALA A 200 -19.01 19.10 -4.54
N GLY A 201 -18.13 19.70 -5.32
CA GLY A 201 -17.59 21.04 -5.10
C GLY A 201 -16.46 21.12 -4.05
N GLU A 202 -16.09 20.02 -3.38
CA GLU A 202 -14.95 20.04 -2.48
C GLU A 202 -13.63 20.11 -3.26
N ARG A 203 -12.66 20.84 -2.69
CA ARG A 203 -11.28 20.88 -3.13
C ARG A 203 -10.49 19.83 -2.36
N VAL A 204 -9.99 18.86 -3.10
CA VAL A 204 -9.25 17.69 -2.56
C VAL A 204 -7.78 17.82 -2.91
N LEU A 205 -6.90 17.57 -1.95
CA LEU A 205 -5.46 17.51 -2.18
C LEU A 205 -4.96 16.07 -1.99
N VAL A 206 -4.15 15.59 -2.94
CA VAL A 206 -3.42 14.32 -2.82
C VAL A 206 -1.92 14.64 -2.69
N LEU A 207 -1.37 14.42 -1.49
CA LEU A 207 0.06 14.60 -1.22
C LEU A 207 0.82 13.33 -1.60
N GLY A 208 1.57 13.40 -2.71
CA GLY A 208 2.42 12.31 -3.19
C GLY A 208 1.87 11.61 -4.42
N CYS A 209 2.67 11.67 -5.50
CA CYS A 209 2.37 11.10 -6.82
C CYS A 209 3.20 9.82 -7.08
N GLY A 210 3.04 8.82 -6.22
CA GLY A 210 3.45 7.44 -6.45
C GLY A 210 2.30 6.57 -6.94
N ALA A 211 2.46 5.24 -6.98
CA ALA A 211 1.42 4.31 -7.44
C ALA A 211 0.09 4.51 -6.69
N ILE A 212 0.14 4.62 -5.36
CA ILE A 212 -1.07 4.86 -4.54
C ILE A 212 -1.69 6.23 -4.87
N GLY A 213 -0.88 7.29 -4.98
CA GLY A 213 -1.40 8.64 -5.28
C GLY A 213 -2.11 8.69 -6.64
N PHE A 214 -1.55 8.09 -7.68
CA PHE A 214 -2.17 8.02 -9.00
C PHE A 214 -3.46 7.20 -9.02
N LEU A 215 -3.48 6.06 -8.31
CA LEU A 215 -4.69 5.25 -8.17
C LEU A 215 -5.75 5.95 -7.33
N LEU A 216 -5.34 6.72 -6.32
CA LEU A 216 -6.25 7.50 -5.47
C LEU A 216 -6.89 8.67 -6.24
N ILE A 217 -6.14 9.41 -7.05
CA ILE A 217 -6.68 10.47 -7.93
C ILE A 217 -7.80 9.89 -8.80
N GLN A 218 -7.54 8.75 -9.47
CA GLN A 218 -8.53 8.09 -10.30
C GLN A 218 -9.72 7.56 -9.49
N SER A 219 -9.48 7.02 -8.29
CA SER A 219 -10.52 6.51 -7.39
C SER A 219 -11.43 7.63 -6.90
N ILE A 220 -10.87 8.77 -6.52
CA ILE A 220 -11.65 9.95 -6.12
C ILE A 220 -12.50 10.44 -7.28
N HIS A 221 -11.93 10.53 -8.48
CA HIS A 221 -12.67 10.95 -9.69
C HIS A 221 -13.80 9.96 -10.03
N ALA A 222 -13.58 8.65 -9.88
CA ALA A 222 -14.60 7.64 -10.12
C ALA A 222 -15.75 7.69 -9.09
N LEU A 223 -15.47 8.07 -7.84
CA LEU A 223 -16.43 8.17 -6.75
C LEU A 223 -17.18 9.52 -6.77
N GLN A 224 -16.48 10.60 -7.06
CA GLN A 224 -17.03 11.95 -7.05
C GLN A 224 -16.40 12.84 -8.14
N PRO A 225 -16.91 12.77 -9.38
CA PRO A 225 -16.32 13.53 -10.49
C PRO A 225 -16.52 15.05 -10.38
N ALA A 226 -17.40 15.50 -9.49
CA ALA A 226 -17.68 16.94 -9.30
C ALA A 226 -16.83 17.59 -8.18
N CYS A 227 -15.80 16.91 -7.64
CA CYS A 227 -14.81 17.53 -6.79
C CYS A 227 -13.61 18.02 -7.62
N GLU A 228 -12.84 18.94 -7.07
CA GLU A 228 -11.64 19.51 -7.70
C GLU A 228 -10.40 18.89 -7.05
N ILE A 229 -9.61 18.15 -7.82
CA ILE A 229 -8.45 17.41 -7.32
C ILE A 229 -7.17 18.18 -7.64
N THR A 230 -6.41 18.50 -6.60
CA THR A 230 -5.02 18.99 -6.69
C THR A 230 -4.07 17.88 -6.27
N ALA A 231 -2.91 17.75 -6.91
CA ALA A 231 -1.87 16.81 -6.52
C ALA A 231 -0.56 17.51 -6.18
N VAL A 232 0.22 16.97 -5.24
CA VAL A 232 1.58 17.40 -4.97
C VAL A 232 2.56 16.36 -5.46
N ALA A 233 3.38 16.73 -6.45
CA ALA A 233 4.35 15.86 -7.07
C ALA A 233 5.78 16.20 -6.61
N GLN A 234 6.64 15.20 -6.48
CA GLN A 234 8.04 15.41 -6.18
C GLN A 234 8.85 15.79 -7.43
N PHE A 235 8.45 15.28 -8.59
CA PHE A 235 9.16 15.47 -9.85
C PHE A 235 8.20 15.96 -10.96
N PRO A 236 8.68 16.77 -11.94
CA PRO A 236 7.84 17.26 -13.03
C PRO A 236 7.13 16.13 -13.83
N TRP A 237 7.82 15.03 -14.11
CA TRP A 237 7.21 13.90 -14.81
C TRP A 237 6.03 13.24 -14.04
N GLN A 238 6.04 13.32 -12.71
CA GLN A 238 4.90 12.89 -11.90
C GLN A 238 3.75 13.88 -11.99
N ALA A 239 4.05 15.18 -12.10
CA ALA A 239 3.03 16.21 -12.28
C ALA A 239 2.27 16.01 -13.59
N ASP A 240 2.98 15.77 -14.69
CA ASP A 240 2.38 15.48 -16.00
C ASP A 240 1.42 14.28 -15.93
N LEU A 241 1.86 13.22 -15.27
CA LEU A 241 1.06 12.00 -15.12
C LEU A 241 -0.13 12.19 -14.18
N ALA A 242 -0.01 13.01 -13.13
CA ALA A 242 -1.13 13.31 -12.23
C ALA A 242 -2.26 14.06 -12.98
N LEU A 243 -1.91 15.00 -13.85
CA LEU A 243 -2.87 15.67 -14.74
C LEU A 243 -3.53 14.68 -15.69
N GLU A 244 -2.76 13.77 -16.29
CA GLU A 244 -3.33 12.73 -17.18
C GLU A 244 -4.31 11.80 -16.44
N TYR A 245 -4.07 11.52 -15.15
CA TYR A 245 -4.95 10.69 -14.32
C TYR A 245 -6.11 11.44 -13.66
N GLY A 246 -6.31 12.73 -14.00
CA GLY A 246 -7.51 13.47 -13.65
C GLY A 246 -7.36 14.50 -12.53
N ALA A 247 -6.14 14.81 -12.07
CA ALA A 247 -5.93 16.00 -11.27
C ALA A 247 -6.14 17.26 -12.14
N GLN A 248 -6.84 18.27 -11.63
CA GLN A 248 -7.03 19.54 -12.30
C GLN A 248 -5.87 20.50 -12.07
N HIS A 249 -5.20 20.37 -10.92
CA HIS A 249 -4.07 21.20 -10.55
C HIS A 249 -2.94 20.33 -9.98
N VAL A 250 -1.72 20.77 -10.21
CA VAL A 250 -0.52 20.15 -9.62
C VAL A 250 0.46 21.26 -9.24
N PHE A 251 1.14 21.08 -8.11
CA PHE A 251 2.34 21.83 -7.78
C PHE A 251 3.43 20.87 -7.28
N LEU A 252 4.68 21.34 -7.29
CA LEU A 252 5.81 20.50 -6.87
C LEU A 252 6.02 20.59 -5.36
N ALA A 253 6.55 19.56 -4.75
CA ALA A 253 6.92 19.55 -3.33
C ALA A 253 8.04 20.57 -3.00
N SER A 254 8.74 21.10 -4.02
CA SER A 254 9.70 22.21 -3.90
C SER A 254 9.08 23.59 -3.89
N ASP A 255 7.81 23.71 -4.27
CA ASP A 255 7.10 24.97 -4.31
C ASP A 255 6.66 25.40 -2.90
N ASP A 256 6.27 26.66 -2.76
CA ASP A 256 5.72 27.14 -1.50
C ASP A 256 4.29 26.66 -1.30
N GLY A 257 4.11 25.53 -0.59
CA GLY A 257 2.81 24.89 -0.40
C GLY A 257 1.78 25.78 0.30
N PHE A 258 2.18 26.73 1.16
CA PHE A 258 1.25 27.70 1.74
C PHE A 258 0.74 28.70 0.69
N ALA A 259 1.63 29.22 -0.15
CA ALA A 259 1.26 30.12 -1.22
C ALA A 259 0.39 29.42 -2.28
N GLU A 260 0.75 28.18 -2.66
CA GLU A 260 -0.02 27.40 -3.60
C GLU A 260 -1.42 27.04 -3.05
N THR A 261 -1.51 26.66 -1.77
CA THR A 261 -2.79 26.42 -1.10
C THR A 261 -3.65 27.69 -1.10
N ALA A 262 -3.08 28.85 -0.74
CA ALA A 262 -3.82 30.11 -0.77
C ALA A 262 -4.31 30.44 -2.18
N ARG A 263 -3.48 30.27 -3.20
CA ARG A 263 -3.81 30.53 -4.60
C ARG A 263 -4.94 29.65 -5.11
N LEU A 264 -4.88 28.33 -4.82
CA LEU A 264 -5.82 27.35 -5.34
C LEU A 264 -7.15 27.35 -4.60
N THR A 265 -7.13 27.63 -3.29
CA THR A 265 -8.33 27.54 -2.46
C THR A 265 -8.97 28.89 -2.15
N GLY A 266 -8.26 29.99 -2.42
CA GLY A 266 -8.67 31.34 -2.00
C GLY A 266 -8.50 31.59 -0.50
N ALA A 267 -7.76 30.72 0.19
CA ALA A 267 -7.44 30.88 1.59
C ALA A 267 -6.60 32.14 1.86
N LYS A 268 -6.81 32.76 3.02
CA LYS A 268 -6.01 33.92 3.44
C LYS A 268 -4.75 33.42 4.14
N LEU A 269 -3.59 33.73 3.57
CA LEU A 269 -2.30 33.46 4.17
C LEU A 269 -1.88 34.63 5.07
N TYR A 270 -1.56 34.33 6.32
CA TYR A 270 -1.03 35.26 7.30
C TYR A 270 0.40 34.88 7.66
N GLU A 271 1.26 35.88 7.66
CA GLU A 271 2.63 35.74 8.14
C GLU A 271 2.75 36.34 9.54
N GLY A 272 3.12 35.50 10.49
CA GLY A 272 3.31 35.86 11.88
C GLY A 272 4.78 36.13 12.21
N ARG A 273 5.06 36.36 13.52
CA ARG A 273 6.44 36.52 14.02
C ARG A 273 7.17 35.19 13.97
N ALA A 274 8.52 35.27 13.88
CA ALA A 274 9.42 34.10 13.86
C ALA A 274 9.13 33.08 12.72
N GLY A 275 8.65 33.56 11.57
CA GLY A 275 8.39 32.72 10.42
C GLY A 275 7.12 31.84 10.54
N ASN A 276 6.29 32.09 11.56
CA ASN A 276 5.01 31.38 11.66
C ASN A 276 4.08 31.79 10.51
N ARG A 277 3.47 30.82 9.87
CA ARG A 277 2.51 31.01 8.76
C ARG A 277 1.22 30.32 9.09
N MET A 278 0.08 30.94 8.76
CA MET A 278 -1.25 30.42 9.03
C MET A 278 -2.16 30.69 7.85
N LEU A 279 -2.91 29.66 7.45
CA LEU A 279 -3.99 29.78 6.48
C LEU A 279 -5.33 29.83 7.21
N LEU A 280 -6.20 30.77 6.82
CA LEU A 280 -7.62 30.75 7.12
C LEU A 280 -8.37 30.40 5.83
N GLY A 281 -8.88 29.17 5.78
CA GLY A 281 -9.31 28.46 4.61
C GLY A 281 -8.29 27.38 4.25
N GLY A 282 -8.42 26.77 3.08
CA GLY A 282 -7.58 25.66 2.63
C GLY A 282 -8.38 24.60 1.88
N PHE A 283 -7.82 23.42 1.75
CA PHE A 283 -8.48 22.27 1.15
C PHE A 283 -9.55 21.68 2.08
N ASP A 284 -10.62 21.17 1.49
CA ASP A 284 -11.71 20.50 2.24
C ASP A 284 -11.29 19.14 2.74
N LEU A 285 -10.47 18.43 1.96
CA LEU A 285 -10.03 17.09 2.20
C LEU A 285 -8.60 16.90 1.67
N ILE A 286 -7.71 16.39 2.51
CA ILE A 286 -6.33 16.08 2.11
C ILE A 286 -6.06 14.60 2.35
N PHE A 287 -5.48 13.93 1.36
CA PHE A 287 -4.93 12.58 1.49
C PHE A 287 -3.41 12.65 1.54
N ASP A 288 -2.81 12.30 2.66
CA ASP A 288 -1.35 12.16 2.76
C ASP A 288 -0.95 10.71 2.45
N VAL A 289 -0.48 10.47 1.22
CA VAL A 289 0.00 9.17 0.77
C VAL A 289 1.52 9.01 0.90
N VAL A 290 2.18 10.00 1.48
CA VAL A 290 3.62 9.97 1.81
C VAL A 290 3.83 9.49 3.24
N GLY A 291 3.12 10.07 4.20
CA GLY A 291 3.07 9.62 5.60
C GLY A 291 4.31 9.96 6.41
N ILE A 292 5.04 11.05 6.11
CA ILE A 292 6.17 11.52 6.91
C ILE A 292 5.80 12.73 7.76
N GLU A 293 6.63 13.04 8.77
CA GLU A 293 6.39 14.12 9.70
C GLU A 293 6.09 15.47 9.02
N SER A 294 6.85 15.82 7.97
CA SER A 294 6.66 17.08 7.25
C SER A 294 5.34 17.13 6.49
N THR A 295 5.01 16.08 5.71
CA THR A 295 3.80 16.07 4.89
C THR A 295 2.55 16.04 5.73
N LEU A 296 2.55 15.35 6.86
CA LEU A 296 1.40 15.31 7.75
C LEU A 296 1.19 16.64 8.48
N ASN A 297 2.27 17.33 8.91
CA ASN A 297 2.18 18.68 9.45
C ASN A 297 1.66 19.68 8.42
N ASP A 298 2.15 19.60 7.18
CA ASP A 298 1.68 20.43 6.08
C ASP A 298 0.20 20.16 5.77
N ALA A 299 -0.20 18.90 5.69
CA ALA A 299 -1.59 18.52 5.47
C ALA A 299 -2.53 19.13 6.52
N LEU A 300 -2.17 19.01 7.80
CA LEU A 300 -2.96 19.59 8.89
C LEU A 300 -3.09 21.13 8.76
N ARG A 301 -2.02 21.82 8.34
CA ARG A 301 -1.99 23.28 8.21
C ARG A 301 -2.64 23.80 6.94
N TRP A 302 -2.73 22.99 5.88
CA TRP A 302 -3.35 23.37 4.60
C TRP A 302 -4.82 22.99 4.51
N THR A 303 -5.33 22.28 5.51
CA THR A 303 -6.74 21.92 5.62
C THR A 303 -7.55 23.09 6.21
N ARG A 304 -8.72 23.40 5.62
CA ARG A 304 -9.62 24.42 6.18
C ARG A 304 -10.24 23.99 7.51
N ALA A 305 -10.80 24.93 8.24
CA ALA A 305 -11.59 24.63 9.43
C ALA A 305 -12.75 23.66 9.11
N GLY A 306 -12.93 22.63 9.93
CA GLY A 306 -13.91 21.56 9.73
C GLY A 306 -13.64 20.68 8.51
N GLY A 307 -12.40 20.69 7.97
CA GLY A 307 -11.95 19.79 6.93
C GLY A 307 -11.39 18.49 7.49
N ALA A 308 -10.82 17.65 6.61
CA ALA A 308 -10.27 16.36 7.03
C ALA A 308 -8.93 16.05 6.37
N VAL A 309 -8.08 15.34 7.10
CA VAL A 309 -6.85 14.72 6.60
C VAL A 309 -6.97 13.21 6.72
N VAL A 310 -6.75 12.49 5.63
CA VAL A 310 -6.67 11.02 5.61
C VAL A 310 -5.20 10.62 5.47
N LEU A 311 -4.65 9.99 6.51
CA LEU A 311 -3.29 9.45 6.51
C LEU A 311 -3.30 8.05 5.90
N VAL A 312 -2.66 7.90 4.75
CA VAL A 312 -2.55 6.67 3.95
C VAL A 312 -1.13 6.15 3.92
N GLY A 313 -0.16 7.08 3.89
CA GLY A 313 1.27 6.76 3.85
C GLY A 313 1.71 5.95 5.07
N VAL A 314 2.53 4.92 4.82
CA VAL A 314 3.05 4.06 5.89
C VAL A 314 4.13 4.79 6.67
N ASN A 315 3.90 4.95 7.98
CA ASN A 315 4.93 5.44 8.90
C ASN A 315 5.16 4.43 10.03
N LEU A 316 6.39 4.07 10.24
CA LEU A 316 6.83 3.13 11.28
C LEU A 316 7.77 3.80 12.31
N HIS A 317 7.70 5.13 12.42
CA HIS A 317 8.46 5.93 13.40
C HIS A 317 7.54 6.86 14.17
N PRO A 318 7.85 7.13 15.46
CA PRO A 318 7.21 8.24 16.17
C PRO A 318 7.46 9.57 15.43
N MET A 319 6.45 10.41 15.33
CA MET A 319 6.48 11.72 14.68
C MET A 319 6.17 12.85 15.66
N ARG A 320 6.73 14.04 15.40
CA ARG A 320 6.33 15.27 16.07
C ARG A 320 5.25 15.96 15.26
N LEU A 321 4.04 15.98 15.77
CA LEU A 321 2.91 16.59 15.10
C LEU A 321 2.47 17.87 15.84
N ASP A 322 2.22 18.92 15.06
CA ASP A 322 1.47 20.07 15.51
C ASP A 322 -0.02 19.77 15.40
N VAL A 323 -0.63 19.39 16.50
CA VAL A 323 -2.07 19.09 16.57
C VAL A 323 -2.94 20.34 16.80
N THR A 324 -2.35 21.55 16.75
CA THR A 324 -3.11 22.80 16.88
C THR A 324 -4.25 22.91 15.87
N PRO A 325 -4.09 22.55 14.58
CA PRO A 325 -5.20 22.58 13.61
C PRO A 325 -6.31 21.58 13.97
N VAL A 326 -5.99 20.42 14.54
CA VAL A 326 -7.00 19.44 14.99
C VAL A 326 -7.89 20.04 16.07
N TRP A 327 -7.29 20.75 17.03
CA TRP A 327 -8.05 21.39 18.11
C TRP A 327 -8.65 22.73 17.70
N TYR A 328 -7.87 23.63 17.09
CA TYR A 328 -8.27 25.02 16.86
C TYR A 328 -9.19 25.20 15.65
N GLN A 329 -8.98 24.40 14.60
CA GLN A 329 -9.73 24.44 13.35
C GLN A 329 -10.70 23.27 13.20
N GLU A 330 -10.78 22.39 14.20
CA GLU A 330 -11.64 21.18 14.19
C GLU A 330 -11.37 20.29 12.96
N VAL A 331 -10.08 20.11 12.63
CA VAL A 331 -9.66 19.26 11.51
C VAL A 331 -9.73 17.80 11.95
N ASP A 332 -10.43 16.95 11.18
CA ASP A 332 -10.45 15.51 11.39
C ASP A 332 -9.12 14.89 10.90
N LEU A 333 -8.48 14.06 11.73
CA LEU A 333 -7.36 13.20 11.33
C LEU A 333 -7.80 11.74 11.30
N ILE A 334 -7.83 11.15 10.11
CA ILE A 334 -8.41 9.83 9.84
C ILE A 334 -7.32 8.90 9.31
N GLY A 335 -7.16 7.71 9.91
CA GLY A 335 -6.26 6.68 9.40
C GLY A 335 -6.91 5.82 8.31
N ALA A 336 -6.11 5.41 7.32
CA ALA A 336 -6.48 4.42 6.31
C ALA A 336 -5.37 3.38 6.17
N VAL A 337 -5.67 2.11 6.42
CA VAL A 337 -4.70 1.02 6.32
C VAL A 337 -5.25 -0.12 5.48
N GLY A 338 -4.45 -0.55 4.49
CA GLY A 338 -4.76 -1.72 3.67
C GLY A 338 -6.05 -1.54 2.85
N HIS A 339 -6.87 -2.55 2.89
CA HIS A 339 -8.08 -2.69 2.08
C HIS A 339 -9.25 -3.17 2.93
N ASP A 340 -10.48 -3.07 2.41
CA ASP A 340 -11.69 -3.35 3.18
C ASP A 340 -12.83 -3.84 2.28
N VAL A 341 -14.01 -3.98 2.87
CA VAL A 341 -15.29 -4.10 2.16
C VAL A 341 -15.97 -2.75 2.12
N VAL A 342 -16.64 -2.46 1.00
CA VAL A 342 -17.33 -1.20 0.76
C VAL A 342 -18.71 -1.47 0.12
N THR A 343 -19.60 -0.48 0.19
CA THR A 343 -20.85 -0.51 -0.56
C THR A 343 -20.72 0.37 -1.80
N TRP A 344 -20.86 -0.23 -2.98
CA TRP A 344 -20.85 0.44 -4.27
C TRP A 344 -22.12 0.06 -5.05
N GLU A 345 -22.88 1.05 -5.50
CA GLU A 345 -24.14 0.87 -6.26
C GLU A 345 -25.13 -0.11 -5.59
N GLY A 346 -25.15 -0.11 -4.25
CA GLY A 346 -26.03 -0.98 -3.45
C GLY A 346 -25.51 -2.39 -3.18
N GLU A 347 -24.35 -2.77 -3.72
CA GLU A 347 -23.69 -4.05 -3.49
C GLU A 347 -22.53 -3.89 -2.51
N THR A 348 -22.43 -4.82 -1.55
CA THR A 348 -21.28 -4.91 -0.64
C THR A 348 -20.24 -5.85 -1.23
N LEU A 349 -19.03 -5.33 -1.48
CA LEU A 349 -17.94 -6.08 -2.10
C LEU A 349 -16.59 -5.63 -1.51
N SER A 350 -15.57 -6.45 -1.68
CA SER A 350 -14.20 -6.06 -1.30
C SER A 350 -13.69 -4.96 -2.24
N THR A 351 -12.80 -4.12 -1.73
CA THR A 351 -12.13 -3.12 -2.58
C THR A 351 -11.27 -3.74 -3.67
N PHE A 352 -10.87 -5.01 -3.55
CA PHE A 352 -10.22 -5.79 -4.61
C PHE A 352 -11.17 -6.09 -5.77
N GLU A 353 -12.39 -6.58 -5.47
CA GLU A 353 -13.42 -6.82 -6.49
C GLU A 353 -13.81 -5.52 -7.18
N LEU A 354 -13.96 -4.45 -6.40
CA LEU A 354 -14.26 -3.12 -6.95
C LEU A 354 -13.11 -2.62 -7.85
N ALA A 355 -11.85 -2.81 -7.44
CA ALA A 355 -10.69 -2.45 -8.26
C ALA A 355 -10.68 -3.20 -9.60
N MET A 356 -10.92 -4.51 -9.58
CA MET A 356 -11.01 -5.31 -10.81
C MET A 356 -12.15 -4.84 -11.72
N ARG A 357 -13.35 -4.62 -11.17
CA ARG A 357 -14.50 -4.07 -11.93
C ARG A 357 -14.19 -2.70 -12.54
N TRP A 358 -13.49 -1.83 -11.81
CA TRP A 358 -13.13 -0.51 -12.31
C TRP A 358 -12.03 -0.56 -13.37
N MET A 359 -11.09 -1.50 -13.27
CA MET A 359 -10.12 -1.75 -14.33
C MET A 359 -10.79 -2.25 -15.61
N GLN A 360 -11.73 -3.20 -15.51
CA GLN A 360 -12.52 -3.71 -16.63
C GLN A 360 -13.39 -2.60 -17.28
N ALA A 361 -13.98 -1.73 -16.45
CA ALA A 361 -14.79 -0.60 -16.92
C ALA A 361 -13.97 0.61 -17.41
N GLY A 362 -12.63 0.56 -17.35
CA GLY A 362 -11.75 1.67 -17.74
C GLY A 362 -11.77 2.87 -16.78
N LYS A 363 -12.39 2.73 -15.59
CA LYS A 363 -12.39 3.77 -14.54
C LYS A 363 -11.03 3.89 -13.85
N LEU A 364 -10.24 2.81 -13.84
CA LEU A 364 -8.83 2.79 -13.40
C LEU A 364 -7.94 2.45 -14.59
N ASN A 365 -7.13 3.41 -15.02
CA ASN A 365 -6.11 3.22 -16.03
C ASN A 365 -4.78 2.85 -15.38
N CYS A 366 -4.37 1.60 -15.54
CA CYS A 366 -3.13 1.05 -14.97
C CYS A 366 -1.96 1.05 -15.95
N GLY A 367 -2.16 1.42 -17.21
CA GLY A 367 -1.24 1.15 -18.32
C GLY A 367 0.18 1.71 -18.17
N LYS A 368 0.34 2.82 -17.43
CA LYS A 368 1.65 3.46 -17.20
C LYS A 368 2.22 3.24 -15.82
N LEU A 369 1.52 2.49 -14.95
CA LEU A 369 1.95 2.35 -13.55
C LEU A 369 3.04 1.30 -13.35
N LEU A 370 2.99 0.16 -14.06
CA LEU A 370 4.05 -0.84 -14.03
C LEU A 370 5.18 -0.42 -14.97
N THR A 371 6.25 0.16 -14.40
CA THR A 371 7.34 0.77 -15.18
C THR A 371 8.53 -0.16 -15.35
N HIS A 372 8.83 -1.03 -14.38
CA HIS A 372 10.02 -1.86 -14.39
C HIS A 372 9.70 -3.30 -13.98
N ARG A 373 10.39 -4.26 -14.61
CA ARG A 373 10.28 -5.69 -14.30
C ARG A 373 11.67 -6.28 -14.19
N PHE A 374 11.88 -7.09 -13.17
CA PHE A 374 13.15 -7.77 -12.93
C PHE A 374 12.91 -9.25 -12.65
N PRO A 375 13.80 -10.15 -13.06
CA PRO A 375 13.80 -11.49 -12.52
C PRO A 375 14.11 -11.45 -11.02
N LEU A 376 13.70 -12.48 -10.27
CA LEU A 376 13.88 -12.50 -8.82
C LEU A 376 15.37 -12.47 -8.41
N GLU A 377 16.24 -12.99 -9.24
CA GLU A 377 17.70 -12.99 -9.04
C GLU A 377 18.27 -11.57 -8.95
N ASP A 378 17.68 -10.64 -9.69
CA ASP A 378 18.14 -9.23 -9.78
C ASP A 378 17.45 -8.35 -8.70
N TYR A 379 17.02 -8.97 -7.60
CA TYR A 379 16.30 -8.28 -6.53
C TYR A 379 17.01 -7.03 -5.99
N ARG A 380 18.34 -7.01 -5.99
CA ARG A 380 19.12 -5.84 -5.55
C ARG A 380 18.87 -4.64 -6.44
N GLU A 381 18.95 -4.85 -7.75
CA GLU A 381 18.69 -3.82 -8.75
C GLU A 381 17.23 -3.38 -8.71
N ALA A 382 16.30 -4.32 -8.60
CA ALA A 382 14.87 -4.04 -8.47
C ALA A 382 14.56 -3.12 -7.28
N PHE A 383 15.11 -3.41 -6.11
CA PHE A 383 14.90 -2.56 -4.93
C PHE A 383 15.58 -1.20 -5.04
N LEU A 384 16.78 -1.12 -5.60
CA LEU A 384 17.46 0.15 -5.83
C LEU A 384 16.71 1.01 -6.85
N THR A 385 16.20 0.42 -7.93
CA THR A 385 15.33 1.10 -8.90
C THR A 385 14.06 1.63 -8.26
N ALA A 386 13.46 0.88 -7.33
CA ALA A 386 12.22 1.28 -6.65
C ALA A 386 12.39 2.50 -5.74
N ILE A 387 13.59 2.72 -5.17
CA ILE A 387 13.89 3.89 -4.30
C ILE A 387 14.44 5.08 -5.07
N ASP A 388 15.19 4.86 -6.12
CA ASP A 388 15.78 5.93 -6.94
C ASP A 388 14.80 6.44 -8.00
N LYS A 389 13.72 7.05 -7.55
CA LYS A 389 12.67 7.57 -8.44
C LYS A 389 13.11 8.76 -9.29
N ARG A 390 14.20 9.43 -8.93
CA ARG A 390 14.72 10.56 -9.69
C ARG A 390 15.25 10.12 -11.04
N ASP A 391 16.14 9.14 -11.03
CA ASP A 391 16.86 8.70 -12.24
C ASP A 391 16.10 7.58 -12.95
N SER A 392 15.55 6.62 -12.21
CA SER A 392 14.79 5.51 -12.78
C SER A 392 13.41 5.91 -13.31
N ARG A 393 12.80 6.97 -12.79
CA ARG A 393 11.39 7.34 -13.00
C ARG A 393 10.43 6.19 -12.67
N SER A 394 10.79 5.33 -11.71
CA SER A 394 9.96 4.19 -11.34
C SER A 394 8.68 4.62 -10.62
N ILE A 395 7.56 3.99 -10.98
CA ILE A 395 6.27 4.10 -10.29
C ILE A 395 6.01 2.79 -9.54
N LYS A 396 5.80 1.71 -10.28
CA LYS A 396 5.72 0.34 -9.77
C LYS A 396 6.81 -0.49 -10.41
N VAL A 397 7.63 -1.10 -9.56
CA VAL A 397 8.62 -2.12 -9.93
C VAL A 397 8.04 -3.48 -9.56
N ALA A 398 8.25 -4.49 -10.38
CA ALA A 398 7.76 -5.84 -10.10
C ALA A 398 8.81 -6.90 -10.39
N PHE A 399 8.70 -8.03 -9.69
CA PHE A 399 9.41 -9.26 -10.04
C PHE A 399 8.60 -10.04 -11.07
N ASN A 400 9.28 -10.43 -12.16
CA ASN A 400 8.77 -11.39 -13.13
C ASN A 400 9.22 -12.79 -12.73
N LEU A 401 8.24 -13.66 -12.48
CA LEU A 401 8.44 -15.02 -11.96
C LEU A 401 8.01 -16.08 -13.01
N LEU A 402 7.71 -15.61 -14.25
CA LEU A 402 7.25 -16.47 -15.35
C LEU A 402 8.37 -17.23 -16.04
N GLU A 403 9.59 -16.69 -16.00
CA GLU A 403 10.71 -17.21 -16.76
C GLU A 403 11.51 -18.22 -15.93
N ARG A 404 11.15 -19.51 -16.13
CA ARG A 404 12.03 -20.69 -16.01
C ARG A 404 11.55 -21.81 -16.92
#